data_ab732fc873a72b9a8e356c78c6eb04f2
#
_entry.id   ab732fc873a72b9a8e356c78c6eb04f2
#
_cell.length_a   1.000
_cell.length_b   1.000
_cell.length_c   1.000
_cell.angle_alpha   90.00
_cell.angle_beta   90.00
_cell.angle_gamma   90.00
#
_symmetry.space_group_name_H-M   'P 1'
#
loop_
_entity.id
_entity.type
_entity.pdbx_description
1 polymer ?
#
loop_
_entity_poly.entity_id
_entity_poly.type
_entity_poly.pdbx_seq_one_letter_code
_entity_poly.pdbx_strand_id
1 'polypeptide(L)'
;YDALMRLVDYQLQNNTDFLCVLGTTAETPTLTEDEKKKIKKMVIERVNGKIPILLGVGGNNTRAVVDTLKNDDFTGVDAILSVVPYYNKPSQEGIYQHYKAISEATELPIVLYNVPGRTGVNMKAETTLRIARDFKNVIAIKEASGDITQMDDIIKNKPANFDVISGDDGITFPLITLGAVGVISVIGNAFPREFSRMTRLALAGDYNSALSIHHQFTELFKLLFVDGNPAGVKAMLSMMGMIKNRLRLPLVPTRITTFEEMRRILTE
;
A
#
# COMPACT_ATOMS: atom_id res chain seq x y z
N TYR A 1 17.59 -11.83 -2.28
CA TYR A 1 16.72 -11.68 -3.46
C TYR A 1 15.88 -12.94 -3.71
N ASP A 2 16.39 -14.14 -3.54
CA ASP A 2 15.64 -15.40 -3.79
C ASP A 2 14.35 -15.49 -2.98
N ALA A 3 14.37 -15.08 -1.71
CA ALA A 3 13.17 -15.03 -0.88
C ALA A 3 12.14 -14.02 -1.43
N LEU A 4 12.59 -12.89 -1.98
CA LEU A 4 11.69 -11.92 -2.63
C LEU A 4 11.04 -12.53 -3.87
N MET A 5 11.80 -13.25 -4.70
CA MET A 5 11.22 -13.90 -5.88
C MET A 5 10.22 -14.99 -5.51
N ARG A 6 10.49 -15.79 -4.47
CA ARG A 6 9.48 -16.74 -3.94
C ARG A 6 8.22 -16.05 -3.44
N LEU A 7 8.35 -14.88 -2.80
CA LEU A 7 7.20 -14.10 -2.34
C LEU A 7 6.39 -13.55 -3.53
N VAL A 8 7.05 -13.08 -4.60
CA VAL A 8 6.38 -12.68 -5.84
C VAL A 8 5.61 -13.85 -6.45
N ASP A 9 6.25 -15.02 -6.57
CA ASP A 9 5.58 -16.23 -7.07
C ASP A 9 4.36 -16.61 -6.22
N TYR A 10 4.50 -16.51 -4.91
CA TYR A 10 3.41 -16.79 -3.98
C TYR A 10 2.21 -15.86 -4.20
N GLN A 11 2.46 -14.57 -4.43
CA GLN A 11 1.40 -13.63 -4.77
C GLN A 11 0.72 -13.99 -6.10
N LEU A 12 1.50 -14.27 -7.14
CA LEU A 12 0.99 -14.64 -8.47
C LEU A 12 0.15 -15.92 -8.43
N GLN A 13 0.57 -16.93 -7.66
CA GLN A 13 -0.14 -18.21 -7.51
C GLN A 13 -1.43 -18.11 -6.71
N ASN A 14 -1.60 -17.04 -5.92
CA ASN A 14 -2.76 -16.86 -5.05
C ASN A 14 -3.69 -15.73 -5.51
N ASN A 15 -3.65 -15.40 -6.81
CA ASN A 15 -4.59 -14.49 -7.46
C ASN A 15 -4.59 -13.06 -6.88
N THR A 16 -3.43 -12.53 -6.51
CA THR A 16 -3.27 -11.10 -6.22
C THR A 16 -3.52 -10.29 -7.49
N ASP A 17 -4.30 -9.22 -7.41
CA ASP A 17 -4.74 -8.46 -8.59
C ASP A 17 -3.64 -7.54 -9.12
N PHE A 18 -2.74 -7.03 -8.27
CA PHE A 18 -1.57 -6.24 -8.65
C PHE A 18 -0.53 -6.25 -7.53
N LEU A 19 0.72 -5.92 -7.83
CA LEU A 19 1.78 -5.78 -6.82
C LEU A 19 2.12 -4.32 -6.56
N CYS A 20 2.13 -3.93 -5.28
CA CYS A 20 2.71 -2.67 -4.84
C CYS A 20 4.18 -2.88 -4.47
N VAL A 21 5.09 -2.47 -5.35
CA VAL A 21 6.54 -2.62 -5.21
C VAL A 21 7.13 -1.36 -4.60
N LEU A 22 8.09 -1.49 -3.69
CA LEU A 22 8.74 -0.38 -2.99
C LEU A 22 7.76 0.55 -2.22
N GLY A 23 6.68 -0.03 -1.68
CA GLY A 23 5.83 0.65 -0.70
C GLY A 23 6.45 0.68 0.71
N THR A 24 5.70 1.14 1.69
CA THR A 24 6.14 1.24 3.10
C THR A 24 6.62 -0.10 3.67
N THR A 25 5.87 -1.17 3.42
CA THR A 25 6.14 -2.52 3.92
C THR A 25 7.44 -3.13 3.34
N ALA A 26 7.93 -2.60 2.23
CA ALA A 26 9.20 -2.99 1.60
C ALA A 26 10.46 -2.40 2.27
N GLU A 27 10.34 -1.73 3.41
CA GLU A 27 11.46 -1.05 4.09
C GLU A 27 12.19 -0.03 3.18
N THR A 28 11.48 0.57 2.24
CA THR A 28 12.04 1.41 1.17
C THR A 28 13.00 2.51 1.64
N PRO A 29 12.77 3.19 2.79
CA PRO A 29 13.72 4.20 3.30
C PRO A 29 15.09 3.65 3.67
N THR A 30 15.22 2.33 3.88
CA THR A 30 16.49 1.69 4.27
C THR A 30 17.23 1.02 3.10
N LEU A 31 16.67 1.14 1.90
CA LEU A 31 17.25 0.61 0.67
C LEU A 31 18.10 1.69 -0.03
N THR A 32 19.24 1.29 -0.58
CA THR A 32 20.01 2.14 -1.48
C THR A 32 19.31 2.31 -2.83
N GLU A 33 19.66 3.31 -3.61
CA GLU A 33 19.08 3.51 -4.94
C GLU A 33 19.37 2.33 -5.89
N ASP A 34 20.55 1.73 -5.80
CA ASP A 34 20.91 0.54 -6.59
C ASP A 34 20.08 -0.67 -6.19
N GLU A 35 19.80 -0.84 -4.88
CA GLU A 35 18.91 -1.90 -4.41
C GLU A 35 17.46 -1.71 -4.90
N LYS A 36 16.96 -0.46 -4.88
CA LYS A 36 15.63 -0.13 -5.39
C LYS A 36 15.53 -0.44 -6.90
N LYS A 37 16.51 -0.01 -7.69
CA LYS A 37 16.57 -0.30 -9.12
C LYS A 37 16.61 -1.81 -9.40
N LYS A 38 17.45 -2.54 -8.65
CA LYS A 38 17.57 -3.99 -8.78
C LYS A 38 16.26 -4.70 -8.42
N ILE A 39 15.61 -4.33 -7.30
CA ILE A 39 14.33 -4.89 -6.88
C ILE A 39 13.27 -4.64 -7.95
N LYS A 40 13.13 -3.39 -8.41
CA LYS A 40 12.20 -3.01 -9.49
C LYS A 40 12.38 -3.92 -10.71
N LYS A 41 13.59 -4.00 -11.25
CA LYS A 41 13.92 -4.82 -12.42
C LYS A 41 13.55 -6.29 -12.21
N MET A 42 14.01 -6.90 -11.10
CA MET A 42 13.76 -8.32 -10.81
C MET A 42 12.27 -8.64 -10.67
N VAL A 43 11.49 -7.75 -10.03
CA VAL A 43 10.04 -7.97 -9.88
C VAL A 43 9.34 -7.84 -11.21
N ILE A 44 9.65 -6.82 -12.02
CA ILE A 44 9.08 -6.65 -13.37
C ILE A 44 9.37 -7.88 -14.24
N GLU A 45 10.60 -8.34 -14.29
CA GLU A 45 10.99 -9.55 -15.05
C GLU A 45 10.24 -10.80 -14.54
N ARG A 46 10.05 -10.94 -13.23
CA ARG A 46 9.36 -12.11 -12.65
C ARG A 46 7.87 -12.09 -12.88
N VAL A 47 7.24 -10.92 -12.77
CA VAL A 47 5.81 -10.73 -13.06
C VAL A 47 5.53 -10.93 -14.55
N ASN A 48 6.42 -10.44 -15.40
CA ASN A 48 6.35 -10.60 -16.87
C ASN A 48 4.96 -10.28 -17.44
N GLY A 49 4.38 -9.14 -17.02
CA GLY A 49 3.10 -8.65 -17.51
C GLY A 49 1.85 -9.45 -17.07
N LYS A 50 1.97 -10.42 -16.16
CA LYS A 50 0.82 -11.24 -15.71
C LYS A 50 -0.18 -10.45 -14.89
N ILE A 51 0.28 -9.50 -14.09
CA ILE A 51 -0.53 -8.58 -13.29
C ILE A 51 0.12 -7.20 -13.28
N PRO A 52 -0.63 -6.11 -13.04
CA PRO A 52 -0.10 -4.77 -12.96
C PRO A 52 0.92 -4.57 -11.84
N ILE A 53 1.84 -3.64 -12.04
CA ILE A 53 2.83 -3.20 -11.04
C ILE A 53 2.59 -1.74 -10.68
N LEU A 54 2.27 -1.49 -9.42
CA LEU A 54 2.22 -0.18 -8.80
C LEU A 54 3.56 0.06 -8.09
N LEU A 55 4.34 1.05 -8.52
CA LEU A 55 5.66 1.33 -7.96
C LEU A 55 5.61 2.50 -6.98
N GLY A 56 6.17 2.32 -5.79
CA GLY A 56 6.35 3.41 -4.82
C GLY A 56 7.37 4.43 -5.31
N VAL A 57 6.91 5.65 -5.62
CA VAL A 57 7.73 6.82 -5.98
C VAL A 57 7.19 8.04 -5.25
N GLY A 58 7.85 8.44 -4.17
CA GLY A 58 7.42 9.56 -3.34
C GLY A 58 8.53 10.04 -2.42
N GLY A 59 8.30 11.17 -1.80
CA GLY A 59 9.24 11.79 -0.90
C GLY A 59 8.75 13.14 -0.39
N ASN A 60 9.53 13.79 0.45
CA ASN A 60 9.21 15.09 1.02
C ASN A 60 9.99 16.25 0.36
N ASN A 61 10.72 15.96 -0.72
CA ASN A 61 11.36 16.92 -1.61
C ASN A 61 10.75 16.78 -3.01
N THR A 62 9.87 17.71 -3.39
CA THR A 62 9.15 17.69 -4.68
C THR A 62 10.10 17.58 -5.86
N ARG A 63 11.21 18.33 -5.84
CA ARG A 63 12.19 18.31 -6.94
C ARG A 63 12.81 16.92 -7.12
N ALA A 64 13.22 16.27 -6.03
CA ALA A 64 13.81 14.94 -6.11
C ALA A 64 12.83 13.90 -6.67
N VAL A 65 11.54 13.99 -6.31
CA VAL A 65 10.50 13.12 -6.87
C VAL A 65 10.30 13.37 -8.36
N VAL A 66 10.23 14.63 -8.78
CA VAL A 66 10.12 15.03 -10.18
C VAL A 66 11.34 14.58 -10.99
N ASP A 67 12.55 14.76 -10.45
CA ASP A 67 13.80 14.32 -11.11
C ASP A 67 13.82 12.80 -11.29
N THR A 68 13.35 12.03 -10.29
CA THR A 68 13.20 10.58 -10.41
C THR A 68 12.22 10.22 -11.53
N LEU A 69 11.03 10.84 -11.57
CA LEU A 69 10.00 10.55 -12.57
C LEU A 69 10.45 10.87 -14.00
N LYS A 70 11.31 11.86 -14.18
CA LYS A 70 11.83 12.27 -15.51
C LYS A 70 13.02 11.46 -16.00
N ASN A 71 13.82 10.93 -15.09
CA ASN A 71 15.13 10.36 -15.45
C ASN A 71 15.23 8.84 -15.27
N ASP A 72 14.36 8.22 -14.45
CA ASP A 72 14.36 6.77 -14.27
C ASP A 72 13.58 6.05 -15.36
N ASP A 73 13.95 4.79 -15.60
CA ASP A 73 13.24 3.90 -16.50
C ASP A 73 12.01 3.28 -15.76
N PHE A 74 10.82 3.50 -16.30
CA PHE A 74 9.55 2.96 -15.80
C PHE A 74 8.96 1.88 -16.72
N THR A 75 9.74 1.32 -17.64
CA THR A 75 9.29 0.20 -18.48
C THR A 75 8.78 -0.96 -17.63
N GLY A 76 7.54 -1.39 -17.85
CA GLY A 76 6.89 -2.47 -17.10
C GLY A 76 6.27 -2.02 -15.77
N VAL A 77 6.18 -0.72 -15.51
CA VAL A 77 5.42 -0.12 -14.40
C VAL A 77 4.11 0.41 -14.93
N ASP A 78 2.99 0.06 -14.32
CA ASP A 78 1.65 0.45 -14.77
C ASP A 78 1.13 1.71 -14.08
N ALA A 79 1.56 1.96 -12.84
CA ALA A 79 1.20 3.15 -12.07
C ALA A 79 2.24 3.45 -10.98
N ILE A 80 2.21 4.66 -10.43
CA ILE A 80 3.04 5.04 -9.29
C ILE A 80 2.18 5.29 -8.04
N LEU A 81 2.71 4.87 -6.87
CA LEU A 81 2.15 5.20 -5.55
C LEU A 81 2.99 6.32 -4.95
N SER A 82 2.38 7.49 -4.74
CA SER A 82 3.10 8.66 -4.23
C SER A 82 2.54 9.09 -2.88
N VAL A 83 3.36 8.96 -1.83
CA VAL A 83 3.00 9.33 -0.47
C VAL A 83 2.99 10.85 -0.28
N VAL A 84 2.04 11.36 0.50
CA VAL A 84 2.03 12.76 0.94
C VAL A 84 3.37 13.12 1.60
N PRO A 85 3.97 14.31 1.30
CA PRO A 85 5.24 14.71 1.90
C PRO A 85 5.20 14.62 3.42
N TYR A 86 6.17 13.92 3.99
CA TYR A 86 6.29 13.65 5.42
C TYR A 86 7.35 14.55 6.06
N TYR A 87 7.32 14.67 7.40
CA TYR A 87 8.28 15.35 8.22
C TYR A 87 8.19 16.90 8.14
N ASN A 88 8.32 17.51 6.95
CA ASN A 88 8.26 18.96 6.75
C ASN A 88 6.85 19.55 6.72
N LYS A 89 5.81 18.70 6.86
CA LYS A 89 4.40 19.07 7.12
C LYS A 89 3.87 20.21 6.24
N PRO A 90 3.79 20.03 4.92
CA PRO A 90 3.26 21.07 4.03
C PRO A 90 1.81 21.42 4.36
N SER A 91 1.39 22.66 4.04
CA SER A 91 0.00 23.05 4.04
C SER A 91 -0.80 22.31 2.96
N GLN A 92 -2.13 22.40 2.99
CA GLN A 92 -2.98 21.78 1.96
C GLN A 92 -2.64 22.30 0.55
N GLU A 93 -2.35 23.59 0.42
CA GLU A 93 -1.88 24.17 -0.85
C GLU A 93 -0.49 23.64 -1.22
N GLY A 94 0.40 23.45 -0.26
CA GLY A 94 1.72 22.81 -0.51
C GLY A 94 1.58 21.39 -1.01
N ILE A 95 0.64 20.60 -0.46
CA ILE A 95 0.31 19.25 -0.94
C ILE A 95 -0.21 19.30 -2.38
N TYR A 96 -1.12 20.22 -2.67
CA TYR A 96 -1.65 20.40 -4.02
C TYR A 96 -0.55 20.74 -5.04
N GLN A 97 0.32 21.70 -4.73
CA GLN A 97 1.41 22.09 -5.62
C GLN A 97 2.45 20.97 -5.79
N HIS A 98 2.67 20.15 -4.76
CA HIS A 98 3.51 18.96 -4.84
C HIS A 98 2.97 17.98 -5.87
N TYR A 99 1.68 17.63 -5.80
CA TYR A 99 1.06 16.69 -6.74
C TYR A 99 0.86 17.28 -8.13
N LYS A 100 0.69 18.60 -8.25
CA LYS A 100 0.73 19.28 -9.54
C LYS A 100 2.06 19.02 -10.24
N ALA A 101 3.17 19.30 -9.56
CA ALA A 101 4.51 19.11 -10.12
C ALA A 101 4.79 17.63 -10.47
N ILE A 102 4.30 16.67 -9.67
CA ILE A 102 4.41 15.24 -9.94
C ILE A 102 3.59 14.86 -11.16
N SER A 103 2.33 15.29 -11.25
CA SER A 103 1.43 15.03 -12.37
C SER A 103 1.99 15.55 -13.70
N GLU A 104 2.62 16.72 -13.68
CA GLU A 104 3.26 17.32 -14.86
C GLU A 104 4.58 16.62 -15.25
N ALA A 105 5.14 15.78 -14.39
CA ALA A 105 6.44 15.12 -14.61
C ALA A 105 6.34 13.73 -15.23
N THR A 106 5.14 13.14 -15.34
CA THR A 106 4.94 11.79 -15.84
C THR A 106 3.58 11.60 -16.49
N GLU A 107 3.51 10.73 -17.50
CA GLU A 107 2.25 10.26 -18.09
C GLU A 107 1.67 9.04 -17.37
N LEU A 108 2.45 8.42 -16.45
CA LEU A 108 1.99 7.26 -15.70
C LEU A 108 0.82 7.63 -14.80
N PRO A 109 -0.15 6.73 -14.62
CA PRO A 109 -1.19 6.86 -13.61
C PRO A 109 -0.61 7.01 -12.20
N ILE A 110 -1.19 7.93 -11.42
CA ILE A 110 -0.75 8.26 -10.07
C ILE A 110 -1.82 7.82 -9.07
N VAL A 111 -1.41 7.05 -8.08
CA VAL A 111 -2.17 6.75 -6.87
C VAL A 111 -1.62 7.59 -5.73
N LEU A 112 -2.44 8.52 -5.22
CA LEU A 112 -2.10 9.29 -4.03
C LEU A 112 -2.00 8.37 -2.81
N TYR A 113 -1.17 8.70 -1.83
CA TYR A 113 -1.11 7.93 -0.59
C TYR A 113 -1.15 8.83 0.64
N ASN A 114 -2.29 8.80 1.34
CA ASN A 114 -2.52 9.54 2.58
C ASN A 114 -2.37 8.62 3.80
N VAL A 115 -1.40 8.89 4.66
CA VAL A 115 -1.10 8.09 5.85
C VAL A 115 -0.62 8.99 7.01
N PRO A 116 -1.51 9.78 7.61
CA PRO A 116 -1.15 10.80 8.62
C PRO A 116 -0.35 10.25 9.80
N GLY A 117 -0.63 9.03 10.24
CA GLY A 117 0.10 8.37 11.32
C GLY A 117 1.60 8.15 11.04
N ARG A 118 2.03 8.23 9.77
CA ARG A 118 3.43 8.13 9.37
C ARG A 118 4.00 9.45 8.88
N THR A 119 3.22 10.23 8.15
CA THR A 119 3.69 11.47 7.53
C THR A 119 3.66 12.66 8.48
N GLY A 120 2.79 12.62 9.50
CA GLY A 120 2.55 13.74 10.41
C GLY A 120 1.70 14.85 9.78
N VAL A 121 1.12 14.62 8.59
CA VAL A 121 0.22 15.54 7.91
C VAL A 121 -0.91 14.76 7.24
N ASN A 122 -2.13 15.26 7.34
CA ASN A 122 -3.31 14.70 6.67
C ASN A 122 -3.65 15.51 5.42
N MET A 123 -3.72 14.85 4.27
CA MET A 123 -4.33 15.40 3.07
C MET A 123 -5.85 15.32 3.22
N LYS A 124 -6.53 16.47 3.37
CA LYS A 124 -7.97 16.54 3.59
C LYS A 124 -8.76 16.12 2.34
N ALA A 125 -10.01 15.71 2.53
CA ALA A 125 -10.91 15.34 1.45
C ALA A 125 -10.99 16.41 0.36
N GLU A 126 -11.16 17.68 0.73
CA GLU A 126 -11.20 18.81 -0.20
C GLU A 126 -9.96 18.89 -1.10
N THR A 127 -8.76 18.72 -0.52
CA THR A 127 -7.48 18.74 -1.26
C THR A 127 -7.38 17.54 -2.20
N THR A 128 -7.75 16.35 -1.73
CA THR A 128 -7.81 15.13 -2.53
C THR A 128 -8.72 15.30 -3.75
N LEU A 129 -9.93 15.80 -3.53
CA LEU A 129 -10.93 16.01 -4.57
C LEU A 129 -10.52 17.08 -5.58
N ARG A 130 -9.85 18.14 -5.13
CA ARG A 130 -9.27 19.17 -6.01
C ARG A 130 -8.19 18.56 -6.91
N ILE A 131 -7.25 17.81 -6.35
CA ILE A 131 -6.20 17.11 -7.10
C ILE A 131 -6.81 16.15 -8.14
N ALA A 132 -7.80 15.34 -7.73
CA ALA A 132 -8.46 14.36 -8.60
C ALA A 132 -9.22 15.01 -9.78
N ARG A 133 -9.74 16.24 -9.62
CA ARG A 133 -10.42 16.98 -10.70
C ARG A 133 -9.45 17.65 -11.65
N ASP A 134 -8.35 18.20 -11.11
CA ASP A 134 -7.43 19.04 -11.87
C ASP A 134 -6.40 18.23 -12.66
N PHE A 135 -6.03 17.02 -12.19
CA PHE A 135 -4.97 16.22 -12.79
C PHE A 135 -5.48 14.87 -13.30
N LYS A 136 -5.58 14.73 -14.63
CA LYS A 136 -6.20 13.57 -15.30
C LYS A 136 -5.49 12.24 -15.07
N ASN A 137 -4.17 12.27 -14.85
CA ASN A 137 -3.38 11.08 -14.56
C ASN A 137 -3.37 10.70 -13.08
N VAL A 138 -4.00 11.47 -12.20
CA VAL A 138 -4.26 11.09 -10.81
C VAL A 138 -5.56 10.29 -10.78
N ILE A 139 -5.44 8.97 -10.64
CA ILE A 139 -6.55 8.02 -10.85
C ILE A 139 -7.14 7.44 -9.57
N ALA A 140 -6.42 7.51 -8.45
CA ALA A 140 -6.88 6.93 -7.19
C ALA A 140 -6.17 7.56 -5.99
N ILE A 141 -6.73 7.26 -4.80
CA ILE A 141 -6.06 7.44 -3.52
C ILE A 141 -6.02 6.13 -2.74
N LYS A 142 -4.83 5.77 -2.21
CA LYS A 142 -4.69 4.85 -1.09
C LYS A 142 -4.91 5.63 0.20
N GLU A 143 -6.05 5.40 0.85
CA GLU A 143 -6.41 6.11 2.06
C GLU A 143 -6.13 5.25 3.31
N ALA A 144 -5.28 5.76 4.17
CA ALA A 144 -4.83 5.11 5.39
C ALA A 144 -4.82 6.07 6.60
N SER A 145 -5.75 7.04 6.61
CA SER A 145 -5.92 7.97 7.74
C SER A 145 -6.59 7.32 8.94
N GLY A 146 -7.38 6.26 8.73
CA GLY A 146 -8.27 5.70 9.75
C GLY A 146 -9.55 6.51 9.97
N ASP A 147 -9.72 7.64 9.28
CA ASP A 147 -10.90 8.51 9.35
C ASP A 147 -11.93 8.09 8.29
N ILE A 148 -12.86 7.21 8.69
CA ILE A 148 -13.92 6.71 7.80
C ILE A 148 -14.81 7.85 7.30
N THR A 149 -15.02 8.90 8.09
CA THR A 149 -15.82 10.05 7.67
C THR A 149 -15.16 10.80 6.53
N GLN A 150 -13.83 11.03 6.61
CA GLN A 150 -13.07 11.63 5.52
C GLN A 150 -13.10 10.74 4.27
N MET A 151 -12.95 9.43 4.44
CA MET A 151 -12.97 8.47 3.33
C MET A 151 -14.34 8.46 2.62
N ASP A 152 -15.43 8.47 3.37
CA ASP A 152 -16.81 8.54 2.84
C ASP A 152 -17.05 9.86 2.09
N ASP A 153 -16.57 10.98 2.62
CA ASP A 153 -16.66 12.29 1.94
C ASP A 153 -15.92 12.27 0.58
N ILE A 154 -14.73 11.64 0.52
CA ILE A 154 -14.01 11.46 -0.73
C ILE A 154 -14.80 10.55 -1.70
N ILE A 155 -15.29 9.42 -1.24
CA ILE A 155 -16.05 8.44 -2.04
C ILE A 155 -17.29 9.11 -2.64
N LYS A 156 -18.04 9.84 -1.83
CA LYS A 156 -19.27 10.52 -2.23
C LYS A 156 -19.04 11.58 -3.32
N ASN A 157 -17.94 12.33 -3.23
CA ASN A 157 -17.71 13.54 -4.03
C ASN A 157 -16.64 13.39 -5.12
N LYS A 158 -16.03 12.21 -5.25
CA LYS A 158 -14.97 11.94 -6.23
C LYS A 158 -15.47 12.00 -7.67
N PRO A 159 -14.60 12.36 -8.64
CA PRO A 159 -14.89 12.17 -10.07
C PRO A 159 -15.11 10.69 -10.39
N ALA A 160 -15.86 10.39 -11.45
CA ALA A 160 -16.17 9.02 -11.87
C ALA A 160 -14.92 8.18 -12.20
N ASN A 161 -13.86 8.83 -12.65
CA ASN A 161 -12.59 8.21 -13.04
C ASN A 161 -11.53 8.23 -11.91
N PHE A 162 -11.94 8.45 -10.68
CA PHE A 162 -11.06 8.45 -9.52
C PHE A 162 -11.53 7.41 -8.50
N ASP A 163 -10.63 6.60 -7.98
CA ASP A 163 -10.93 5.52 -7.06
C ASP A 163 -10.38 5.73 -5.65
N VAL A 164 -11.08 5.15 -4.67
CA VAL A 164 -10.60 5.09 -3.28
C VAL A 164 -10.24 3.65 -2.96
N ILE A 165 -8.98 3.45 -2.54
CA ILE A 165 -8.40 2.15 -2.19
C ILE A 165 -8.05 2.19 -0.71
N SER A 166 -8.44 1.17 0.05
CA SER A 166 -8.06 1.04 1.46
C SER A 166 -6.54 0.89 1.60
N GLY A 167 -5.97 1.59 2.57
CA GLY A 167 -4.57 1.42 3.01
C GLY A 167 -4.45 0.74 4.37
N ASP A 168 -5.58 0.28 4.93
CA ASP A 168 -5.66 -0.36 6.24
C ASP A 168 -6.53 -1.62 6.17
N ASP A 169 -5.92 -2.76 6.47
CA ASP A 169 -6.55 -4.08 6.38
C ASP A 169 -7.79 -4.19 7.28
N GLY A 170 -7.72 -3.60 8.49
CA GLY A 170 -8.80 -3.69 9.49
C GLY A 170 -10.07 -2.95 9.11
N ILE A 171 -10.00 -1.95 8.26
CA ILE A 171 -11.17 -1.17 7.82
C ILE A 171 -11.52 -1.42 6.35
N THR A 172 -10.83 -2.34 5.67
CA THR A 172 -11.06 -2.62 4.25
C THR A 172 -12.48 -3.08 3.97
N PHE A 173 -13.00 -4.05 4.74
CA PHE A 173 -14.36 -4.55 4.55
C PHE A 173 -15.41 -3.44 4.71
N PRO A 174 -15.49 -2.68 5.83
CA PRO A 174 -16.46 -1.58 5.94
C PRO A 174 -16.24 -0.48 4.89
N LEU A 175 -15.00 -0.21 4.49
CA LEU A 175 -14.75 0.82 3.48
C LEU A 175 -15.25 0.42 2.09
N ILE A 176 -15.18 -0.88 1.73
CA ILE A 176 -15.78 -1.39 0.49
C ILE A 176 -17.30 -1.22 0.52
N THR A 177 -17.96 -1.40 1.66
CA THR A 177 -19.42 -1.18 1.77
C THR A 177 -19.81 0.29 1.55
N LEU A 178 -18.90 1.23 1.75
CA LEU A 178 -19.06 2.64 1.44
C LEU A 178 -18.71 2.99 -0.02
N GLY A 179 -18.05 2.09 -0.76
CA GLY A 179 -17.73 2.29 -2.18
C GLY A 179 -16.24 2.34 -2.53
N ALA A 180 -15.35 1.94 -1.63
CA ALA A 180 -13.95 1.69 -1.99
C ALA A 180 -13.85 0.48 -2.93
N VAL A 181 -12.85 0.50 -3.82
CA VAL A 181 -12.71 -0.51 -4.88
C VAL A 181 -11.71 -1.63 -4.56
N GLY A 182 -11.08 -1.60 -3.39
CA GLY A 182 -10.11 -2.62 -2.99
C GLY A 182 -9.15 -2.15 -1.90
N VAL A 183 -8.00 -2.82 -1.81
CA VAL A 183 -7.00 -2.59 -0.77
C VAL A 183 -5.57 -2.77 -1.27
N ILE A 184 -4.65 -1.96 -0.76
CA ILE A 184 -3.21 -2.21 -0.81
C ILE A 184 -2.80 -2.69 0.57
N SER A 185 -2.77 -4.01 0.73
CA SER A 185 -2.78 -4.74 1.99
C SER A 185 -1.38 -4.97 2.58
N VAL A 186 -1.30 -5.08 3.90
CA VAL A 186 -0.16 -5.64 4.63
C VAL A 186 -0.34 -7.14 4.84
N ILE A 187 -1.50 -7.58 5.36
CA ILE A 187 -1.77 -9.00 5.64
C ILE A 187 -1.79 -9.85 4.37
N GLY A 188 -2.15 -9.27 3.23
CA GLY A 188 -2.12 -9.91 1.92
C GLY A 188 -0.73 -10.41 1.48
N ASN A 189 0.36 -9.95 2.11
CA ASN A 189 1.69 -10.55 1.90
C ASN A 189 1.76 -11.99 2.41
N ALA A 190 1.08 -12.30 3.51
CA ALA A 190 1.06 -13.62 4.14
C ALA A 190 -0.15 -14.46 3.73
N PHE A 191 -1.32 -13.85 3.55
CA PHE A 191 -2.58 -14.50 3.20
C PHE A 191 -3.23 -13.91 1.94
N PRO A 192 -2.55 -13.96 0.79
CA PRO A 192 -3.05 -13.34 -0.44
C PRO A 192 -4.37 -13.94 -0.91
N ARG A 193 -4.53 -15.26 -0.82
CA ARG A 193 -5.74 -15.97 -1.28
C ARG A 193 -6.97 -15.58 -0.47
N GLU A 194 -6.86 -15.67 0.84
CA GLU A 194 -7.97 -15.42 1.77
C GLU A 194 -8.37 -13.96 1.74
N PHE A 195 -7.40 -13.06 1.79
CA PHE A 195 -7.67 -11.62 1.84
C PHE A 195 -8.17 -11.08 0.50
N SER A 196 -7.63 -11.54 -0.63
CA SER A 196 -8.19 -11.23 -1.95
C SER A 196 -9.61 -11.79 -2.12
N ARG A 197 -9.89 -12.98 -1.60
CA ARG A 197 -11.24 -13.56 -1.61
C ARG A 197 -12.22 -12.70 -0.80
N MET A 198 -11.85 -12.28 0.41
CA MET A 198 -12.67 -11.38 1.24
C MET A 198 -12.99 -10.10 0.47
N THR A 199 -11.99 -9.48 -0.14
CA THR A 199 -12.14 -8.25 -0.93
C THR A 199 -13.09 -8.44 -2.10
N ARG A 200 -12.94 -9.52 -2.90
CA ARG A 200 -13.81 -9.81 -4.05
C ARG A 200 -15.25 -10.11 -3.64
N LEU A 201 -15.47 -10.85 -2.55
CA LEU A 201 -16.80 -11.12 -2.02
C LEU A 201 -17.49 -9.83 -1.59
N ALA A 202 -16.77 -8.95 -0.90
CA ALA A 202 -17.31 -7.64 -0.49
C ALA A 202 -17.68 -6.78 -1.71
N LEU A 203 -16.81 -6.72 -2.73
CA LEU A 203 -17.07 -6.00 -3.98
C LEU A 203 -18.25 -6.58 -4.78
N ALA A 204 -18.49 -7.89 -4.67
CA ALA A 204 -19.62 -8.56 -5.29
C ALA A 204 -20.94 -8.43 -4.49
N GLY A 205 -20.91 -7.79 -3.31
CA GLY A 205 -22.07 -7.63 -2.43
C GLY A 205 -22.38 -8.85 -1.53
N ASP A 206 -21.54 -9.88 -1.55
CA ASP A 206 -21.65 -11.00 -0.59
C ASP A 206 -20.97 -10.63 0.74
N TYR A 207 -21.62 -9.71 1.44
CA TYR A 207 -21.13 -9.18 2.70
C TYR A 207 -21.05 -10.21 3.82
N ASN A 208 -21.95 -11.21 3.85
CA ASN A 208 -21.93 -12.24 4.89
C ASN A 208 -20.67 -13.12 4.78
N SER A 209 -20.36 -13.59 3.58
CA SER A 209 -19.14 -14.39 3.35
C SER A 209 -17.88 -13.57 3.55
N ALA A 210 -17.86 -12.32 3.10
CA ALA A 210 -16.74 -11.40 3.29
C ALA A 210 -16.50 -11.11 4.78
N LEU A 211 -17.56 -10.83 5.55
CA LEU A 211 -17.47 -10.56 6.99
C LEU A 211 -16.93 -11.76 7.78
N SER A 212 -17.34 -12.97 7.41
CA SER A 212 -16.81 -14.20 8.02
C SER A 212 -15.29 -14.30 7.87
N ILE A 213 -14.75 -14.00 6.68
CA ILE A 213 -13.30 -13.99 6.46
C ILE A 213 -12.64 -12.82 7.19
N HIS A 214 -13.23 -11.62 7.17
CA HIS A 214 -12.72 -10.46 7.89
C HIS A 214 -12.52 -10.75 9.38
N HIS A 215 -13.51 -11.40 10.02
CA HIS A 215 -13.43 -11.74 11.44
C HIS A 215 -12.31 -12.74 11.77
N GLN A 216 -11.93 -13.63 10.85
CA GLN A 216 -10.77 -14.53 11.04
C GLN A 216 -9.45 -13.79 11.19
N PHE A 217 -9.34 -12.58 10.64
CA PHE A 217 -8.13 -11.76 10.69
C PHE A 217 -8.13 -10.67 11.74
N THR A 218 -9.22 -10.46 12.49
CA THR A 218 -9.40 -9.29 13.37
C THR A 218 -8.28 -9.15 14.41
N GLU A 219 -7.83 -10.25 15.02
CA GLU A 219 -6.73 -10.23 15.97
C GLU A 219 -5.38 -9.97 15.27
N LEU A 220 -5.17 -10.57 14.11
CA LEU A 220 -3.94 -10.39 13.33
C LEU A 220 -3.79 -8.97 12.82
N PHE A 221 -4.87 -8.27 12.44
CA PHE A 221 -4.78 -6.87 12.04
C PHE A 221 -4.13 -5.99 13.11
N LYS A 222 -4.46 -6.22 14.39
CA LYS A 222 -3.84 -5.50 15.52
C LYS A 222 -2.38 -5.88 15.70
N LEU A 223 -2.08 -7.19 15.73
CA LEU A 223 -0.74 -7.71 15.99
C LEU A 223 0.27 -7.33 14.90
N LEU A 224 -0.18 -7.17 13.64
CA LEU A 224 0.67 -6.71 12.54
C LEU A 224 1.28 -5.32 12.79
N PHE A 225 0.65 -4.48 13.63
CA PHE A 225 1.06 -3.09 13.83
C PHE A 225 1.52 -2.75 15.25
N VAL A 226 1.31 -3.64 16.23
CA VAL A 226 1.68 -3.42 17.64
C VAL A 226 3.16 -3.01 17.82
N ASP A 227 4.06 -3.67 17.12
CA ASP A 227 5.49 -3.37 17.12
C ASP A 227 5.94 -2.67 15.81
N GLY A 228 4.97 -2.16 15.05
CA GLY A 228 5.16 -1.47 13.79
C GLY A 228 5.18 -2.37 12.57
N ASN A 229 4.86 -1.76 11.42
CA ASN A 229 4.92 -2.41 10.10
C ASN A 229 6.22 -1.97 9.40
N PRO A 230 7.03 -2.93 8.89
CA PRO A 230 6.72 -4.33 8.55
C PRO A 230 7.10 -5.40 9.59
N ALA A 231 7.45 -5.05 10.82
CA ALA A 231 7.92 -6.04 11.82
C ALA A 231 6.92 -7.21 11.98
N GLY A 232 5.62 -6.91 12.15
CA GLY A 232 4.58 -7.92 12.31
C GLY A 232 4.46 -8.87 11.11
N VAL A 233 4.30 -8.35 9.90
CA VAL A 233 4.15 -9.19 8.70
C VAL A 233 5.41 -9.99 8.39
N LYS A 234 6.60 -9.47 8.68
CA LYS A 234 7.85 -10.22 8.52
C LYS A 234 7.98 -11.36 9.54
N ALA A 235 7.54 -11.15 10.78
CA ALA A 235 7.43 -12.22 11.76
C ALA A 235 6.52 -13.34 11.27
N MET A 236 5.33 -13.00 10.77
CA MET A 236 4.36 -13.93 10.22
C MET A 236 4.92 -14.71 9.02
N LEU A 237 5.49 -14.04 8.03
CA LEU A 237 6.13 -14.69 6.88
C LEU A 237 7.31 -15.60 7.29
N SER A 238 8.00 -15.28 8.38
CA SER A 238 9.06 -16.13 8.89
C SER A 238 8.55 -17.40 9.56
N MET A 239 7.40 -17.33 10.28
CA MET A 239 6.71 -18.50 10.83
C MET A 239 6.24 -19.45 9.72
N MET A 240 5.84 -18.88 8.56
CA MET A 240 5.48 -19.64 7.35
C MET A 240 6.71 -20.21 6.59
N GLY A 241 7.92 -19.96 7.06
CA GLY A 241 9.16 -20.42 6.42
C GLY A 241 9.52 -19.69 5.11
N MET A 242 8.84 -18.61 4.78
CA MET A 242 9.03 -17.90 3.51
C MET A 242 10.25 -16.99 3.51
N ILE A 243 10.54 -16.33 4.64
CA ILE A 243 11.65 -15.39 4.80
C ILE A 243 12.34 -15.58 6.16
N LYS A 244 13.49 -14.94 6.34
CA LYS A 244 14.10 -14.78 7.67
C LYS A 244 13.51 -13.57 8.38
N ASN A 245 13.22 -13.68 9.69
CA ASN A 245 12.73 -12.55 10.50
C ASN A 245 13.87 -11.55 10.78
N ARG A 246 14.22 -10.76 9.79
CA ARG A 246 15.29 -9.74 9.86
C ARG A 246 14.79 -8.44 9.26
N LEU A 247 15.07 -7.34 9.95
CA LEU A 247 14.80 -5.99 9.49
C LEU A 247 16.09 -5.17 9.44
N ARG A 248 16.09 -4.09 8.67
CA ARG A 248 17.16 -3.09 8.68
C ARG A 248 16.86 -2.01 9.71
N LEU A 249 17.88 -1.59 10.45
CA LEU A 249 17.75 -0.45 11.36
C LEU A 249 17.24 0.79 10.61
N PRO A 250 16.37 1.60 11.21
CA PRO A 250 16.01 1.60 12.65
C PRO A 250 14.92 0.59 13.05
N LEU A 251 14.40 -0.20 12.10
CA LEU A 251 13.39 -1.21 12.39
C LEU A 251 14.04 -2.47 13.00
N VAL A 252 13.31 -3.10 13.90
CA VAL A 252 13.73 -4.33 14.59
C VAL A 252 12.60 -5.36 14.55
N PRO A 253 12.88 -6.67 14.74
CA PRO A 253 11.85 -7.68 14.87
C PRO A 253 10.85 -7.37 15.98
N THR A 254 9.66 -7.95 15.90
CA THR A 254 8.64 -7.86 16.94
C THR A 254 9.15 -8.36 18.29
N ARG A 255 8.56 -7.87 19.38
CA ARG A 255 8.78 -8.43 20.72
C ARG A 255 8.44 -9.91 20.72
N ILE A 256 9.09 -10.67 21.60
CA ILE A 256 8.84 -12.11 21.73
C ILE A 256 7.38 -12.40 22.10
N THR A 257 6.77 -11.59 22.94
CA THR A 257 5.35 -11.73 23.32
C THR A 257 4.41 -11.60 22.14
N THR A 258 4.62 -10.60 21.28
CA THR A 258 3.85 -10.42 20.03
C THR A 258 4.06 -11.58 19.08
N PHE A 259 5.30 -12.05 18.97
CA PHE A 259 5.65 -13.19 18.12
C PHE A 259 4.93 -14.46 18.57
N GLU A 260 4.96 -14.78 19.86
CA GLU A 260 4.31 -15.96 20.42
C GLU A 260 2.78 -15.91 20.31
N GLU A 261 2.19 -14.72 20.48
CA GLU A 261 0.75 -14.52 20.30
C GLU A 261 0.32 -14.74 18.84
N MET A 262 1.06 -14.19 17.87
CA MET A 262 0.83 -14.47 16.45
C MET A 262 0.96 -15.98 16.15
N ARG A 263 1.99 -16.64 16.72
CA ARG A 263 2.20 -18.07 16.52
C ARG A 263 1.02 -18.89 17.02
N ARG A 264 0.49 -18.57 18.21
CA ARG A 264 -0.69 -19.24 18.75
C ARG A 264 -1.88 -19.15 17.81
N ILE A 265 -2.21 -17.95 17.30
CA ILE A 265 -3.33 -17.75 16.37
C ILE A 265 -3.14 -18.52 15.05
N LEU A 266 -1.91 -18.65 14.57
CA LEU A 266 -1.63 -19.39 13.33
C LEU A 266 -1.69 -20.92 13.48
N THR A 267 -1.66 -21.44 14.70
CA THR A 267 -1.69 -22.88 15.00
C THR A 267 -3.05 -23.39 15.51
N GLU A 268 -3.94 -22.50 15.90
CA GLU A 268 -5.35 -22.76 16.22
C GLU A 268 -6.21 -22.82 14.95
#